data_cf23a75202f4da395a95b2de53a16a9d
#
_entry.id   cf23a75202f4da395a95b2de53a16a9d
#
_cell.length_a   1.000
_cell.length_b   1.000
_cell.length_c   1.000
_cell.angle_alpha   90.00
_cell.angle_beta   90.00
_cell.angle_gamma   90.00
#
_symmetry.space_group_name_H-M   'P 1'
#
loop_
_entity.id
_entity.type
_entity.pdbx_description
1 polymer ?
#
loop_
_entity_poly.entity_id
_entity_poly.type
_entity_poly.pdbx_seq_one_letter_code
_entity_poly.pdbx_strand_id
1 'polypeptide(L)'
;VPFGPQLSFKARLRLDADFGKEGEERNPRQPSTFVPDLEQAPVDVMYAYLEGRNYLGGFVGFRAGRQYVTDSLGWWSFDGGLVRLTTPAYVQVEAYAGFEQRGGLPLLLGTERYASDGVYRGNREELELNQVPYFLRESKLAPAFGFAIETTGVHFVHGRLSYRKVVNRDRVVVSPFPDAGDGYQRVGGDRVSSERIGYSLRASEASLGAVRGNLVYDFYSQVVSDRALALDWYTTSAISVGADYDYSYPTFDGDSIWNWFSHSGITTLLGRAEWRPSPRFDVALSSGAKIFETEGDSGSYGIVEQAGRDPDRSETGRLTDFVGNLAGRYRWSDGNLGLRGMTETGKRGHRLGSDLTLNQAFDRGLYDTLAIVSLYDWEDGLRADRSATSFSYVAGGGIKPFDETRFGLEWEHSTNRLVGQRYRLLATLDLTVLK
;
A
#
# COMPACT_ATOMS: atom_id res chain seq x y z
N VAL A 1 14.58 -5.76 -33.35
CA VAL A 1 13.57 -6.40 -34.21
C VAL A 1 12.21 -5.95 -33.68
N PRO A 2 11.36 -5.28 -34.46
CA PRO A 2 10.03 -4.94 -34.01
C PRO A 2 9.24 -6.24 -33.84
N PHE A 3 8.91 -6.58 -32.61
CA PHE A 3 7.94 -7.64 -32.34
C PHE A 3 6.59 -7.20 -32.94
N GLY A 4 5.91 -8.11 -33.62
CA GLY A 4 4.55 -7.86 -34.12
C GLY A 4 3.57 -7.55 -32.98
N PRO A 5 2.32 -7.17 -33.32
CA PRO A 5 1.28 -6.94 -32.32
C PRO A 5 1.10 -8.17 -31.41
N GLN A 6 1.01 -7.94 -30.13
CA GLN A 6 0.80 -8.99 -29.13
C GLN A 6 -0.46 -8.68 -28.34
N LEU A 7 -1.28 -9.68 -28.12
CA LEU A 7 -2.45 -9.61 -27.25
C LEU A 7 -2.32 -10.66 -26.15
N SER A 8 -2.51 -10.28 -24.90
CA SER A 8 -2.47 -11.19 -23.76
C SER A 8 -3.62 -10.92 -22.81
N PHE A 9 -4.14 -11.95 -22.19
CA PHE A 9 -5.05 -11.86 -21.06
C PHE A 9 -4.30 -12.17 -19.77
N LYS A 10 -4.49 -11.33 -18.74
CA LYS A 10 -3.87 -11.54 -17.43
C LYS A 10 -4.95 -11.46 -16.36
N ALA A 11 -4.96 -12.46 -15.47
CA ALA A 11 -5.87 -12.48 -14.33
C ALA A 11 -5.14 -12.99 -13.08
N ARG A 12 -5.54 -12.47 -11.93
CA ARG A 12 -5.14 -12.98 -10.63
C ARG A 12 -6.36 -13.06 -9.72
N LEU A 13 -6.63 -14.27 -9.28
CA LEU A 13 -7.66 -14.57 -8.29
C LEU A 13 -7.00 -14.76 -6.93
N ARG A 14 -7.68 -14.33 -5.89
CA ARG A 14 -7.31 -14.59 -4.50
C ARG A 14 -8.46 -15.32 -3.83
N LEU A 15 -8.13 -16.40 -3.13
CA LEU A 15 -9.04 -17.12 -2.26
C LEU A 15 -8.55 -16.93 -0.83
N ASP A 16 -9.37 -16.34 0.02
CA ASP A 16 -9.07 -16.16 1.43
C ASP A 16 -10.01 -17.03 2.28
N ALA A 17 -9.45 -17.69 3.29
CA ALA A 17 -10.23 -18.42 4.29
C ALA A 17 -9.69 -18.09 5.69
N ASP A 18 -10.56 -17.70 6.60
CA ASP A 18 -10.21 -17.44 8.00
C ASP A 18 -10.62 -18.65 8.85
N PHE A 19 -9.64 -19.32 9.45
CA PHE A 19 -9.81 -20.44 10.38
C PHE A 19 -9.78 -19.98 11.84
N GLY A 20 -9.93 -18.68 12.09
CA GLY A 20 -10.05 -18.12 13.43
C GLY A 20 -11.27 -18.67 14.15
N LYS A 21 -11.26 -18.63 15.47
CA LYS A 21 -12.40 -19.06 16.29
C LYS A 21 -13.66 -18.27 15.91
N GLU A 22 -14.56 -18.92 15.22
CA GLU A 22 -15.96 -18.54 15.26
C GLU A 22 -16.46 -18.85 16.66
N GLY A 23 -16.76 -17.87 17.45
CA GLY A 23 -17.21 -18.17 18.77
C GLY A 23 -18.32 -17.26 19.23
N GLU A 24 -19.19 -17.81 20.04
CA GLU A 24 -20.08 -17.11 20.96
C GLU A 24 -19.37 -16.06 21.80
N GLU A 25 -18.02 -16.08 21.80
CA GLU A 25 -17.14 -15.12 22.45
C GLU A 25 -16.66 -13.98 21.54
N ARG A 26 -17.27 -13.75 20.40
CA ARG A 26 -17.02 -12.52 19.62
C ARG A 26 -17.38 -11.32 20.49
N ASN A 27 -16.37 -10.81 21.17
CA ASN A 27 -16.54 -9.53 21.83
C ASN A 27 -16.65 -8.45 20.74
N PRO A 28 -17.83 -7.83 20.55
CA PRO A 28 -18.00 -6.79 19.53
C PRO A 28 -17.08 -5.59 19.74
N ARG A 29 -16.39 -5.52 20.89
CA ARG A 29 -15.36 -4.52 21.18
C ARG A 29 -13.94 -4.95 20.75
N GLN A 30 -13.78 -6.15 20.19
CA GLN A 30 -12.51 -6.62 19.63
C GLN A 30 -12.67 -6.89 18.12
N PRO A 31 -12.57 -5.87 17.27
CA PRO A 31 -12.71 -6.02 15.82
C PRO A 31 -11.54 -6.79 15.17
N SER A 32 -10.57 -7.22 15.96
CA SER A 32 -9.29 -7.73 15.50
C SER A 32 -9.31 -9.15 14.90
N THR A 33 -10.38 -9.91 15.11
CA THR A 33 -10.51 -11.26 14.56
C THR A 33 -11.36 -11.31 13.31
N PHE A 34 -11.82 -10.17 12.86
CA PHE A 34 -12.77 -10.08 11.78
C PHE A 34 -12.07 -9.69 10.48
N VAL A 35 -12.11 -10.60 9.50
CA VAL A 35 -11.78 -10.27 8.10
C VAL A 35 -13.10 -10.07 7.39
N PRO A 36 -13.36 -8.87 6.87
CA PRO A 36 -14.63 -8.56 6.21
C PRO A 36 -14.93 -9.57 5.12
N ASP A 37 -16.14 -10.12 5.14
CA ASP A 37 -16.75 -10.91 4.09
C ASP A 37 -16.08 -12.25 3.68
N LEU A 38 -15.14 -12.75 4.44
CA LEU A 38 -14.58 -14.09 4.19
C LEU A 38 -15.61 -15.22 4.21
N GLU A 39 -16.64 -15.08 5.03
CA GLU A 39 -17.75 -16.06 5.10
C GLU A 39 -18.65 -16.03 3.86
N GLN A 40 -18.65 -14.94 3.10
CA GLN A 40 -19.64 -14.71 2.04
C GLN A 40 -19.03 -14.68 0.64
N ALA A 41 -17.77 -14.30 0.51
CA ALA A 41 -17.07 -14.35 -0.76
C ALA A 41 -15.57 -14.54 -0.55
N PRO A 42 -15.14 -15.78 -0.38
CA PRO A 42 -13.73 -16.09 -0.20
C PRO A 42 -12.91 -15.86 -1.48
N VAL A 43 -13.54 -15.54 -2.60
CA VAL A 43 -12.87 -15.34 -3.89
C VAL A 43 -12.87 -13.87 -4.28
N ASP A 44 -11.66 -13.34 -4.50
CA ASP A 44 -11.45 -11.99 -4.99
C ASP A 44 -10.71 -12.00 -6.33
N VAL A 45 -11.12 -11.13 -7.25
CA VAL A 45 -10.39 -10.86 -8.49
C VAL A 45 -9.51 -9.64 -8.29
N MET A 46 -8.24 -9.86 -8.01
CA MET A 46 -7.28 -8.78 -7.83
C MET A 46 -7.09 -7.96 -9.11
N TYR A 47 -6.98 -8.62 -10.25
CA TYR A 47 -7.02 -8.03 -11.59
C TYR A 47 -7.45 -9.06 -12.62
N ALA A 48 -8.05 -8.56 -13.71
CA ALA A 48 -8.39 -9.33 -14.91
C ALA A 48 -8.49 -8.36 -16.08
N TYR A 49 -7.51 -8.36 -16.98
CA TYR A 49 -7.46 -7.44 -18.10
C TYR A 49 -6.85 -8.04 -19.36
N LEU A 50 -7.28 -7.53 -20.51
CA LEU A 50 -6.63 -7.69 -21.79
C LEU A 50 -5.53 -6.65 -21.97
N GLU A 51 -4.35 -7.06 -22.40
CA GLU A 51 -3.23 -6.17 -22.70
C GLU A 51 -2.81 -6.35 -24.16
N GLY A 52 -2.86 -5.26 -24.92
CA GLY A 52 -2.31 -5.17 -26.26
C GLY A 52 -1.00 -4.40 -26.27
N ARG A 53 0.02 -4.94 -26.92
CA ARG A 53 1.35 -4.33 -27.07
C ARG A 53 1.79 -4.29 -28.51
N ASN A 54 2.68 -3.36 -28.84
CA ASN A 54 3.35 -3.25 -30.14
C ASN A 54 2.39 -3.06 -31.34
N TYR A 55 1.22 -2.47 -31.14
CA TYR A 55 0.34 -2.09 -32.22
C TYR A 55 0.88 -0.85 -32.96
N LEU A 56 0.49 -0.70 -34.22
CA LEU A 56 0.92 0.39 -35.07
C LEU A 56 2.44 0.60 -35.11
N GLY A 57 3.19 -0.50 -35.27
CA GLY A 57 4.65 -0.43 -35.34
C GLY A 57 5.34 -0.22 -33.99
N GLY A 58 4.66 -0.52 -32.89
CA GLY A 58 5.20 -0.36 -31.54
C GLY A 58 4.81 0.95 -30.84
N PHE A 59 4.08 1.81 -31.54
CA PHE A 59 3.68 3.11 -30.99
C PHE A 59 2.50 3.05 -30.03
N VAL A 60 1.66 2.01 -30.12
CA VAL A 60 0.42 1.91 -29.36
C VAL A 60 0.40 0.66 -28.50
N GLY A 61 0.07 0.85 -27.22
CA GLY A 61 -0.33 -0.20 -26.29
C GLY A 61 -1.65 0.15 -25.63
N PHE A 62 -2.37 -0.85 -25.14
CA PHE A 62 -3.60 -0.64 -24.39
C PHE A 62 -3.83 -1.75 -23.35
N ARG A 63 -4.67 -1.43 -22.34
CA ARG A 63 -5.23 -2.39 -21.41
C ARG A 63 -6.72 -2.12 -21.23
N ALA A 64 -7.52 -3.17 -21.06
CA ALA A 64 -8.95 -3.06 -20.82
C ALA A 64 -9.39 -4.13 -19.80
N GLY A 65 -10.12 -3.71 -18.77
CA GLY A 65 -10.60 -4.57 -17.68
C GLY A 65 -10.18 -4.07 -16.31
N ARG A 66 -10.22 -4.96 -15.32
CA ARG A 66 -9.75 -4.67 -13.96
C ARG A 66 -8.24 -4.66 -13.92
N GLN A 67 -7.67 -3.53 -13.60
CA GLN A 67 -6.24 -3.30 -13.68
C GLN A 67 -5.76 -2.32 -12.59
N TYR A 68 -4.44 -2.20 -12.48
CA TYR A 68 -3.81 -1.25 -11.57
C TYR A 68 -2.71 -0.45 -12.25
N VAL A 69 -2.46 0.73 -11.72
CA VAL A 69 -1.34 1.61 -12.05
C VAL A 69 -0.53 1.82 -10.77
N THR A 70 0.79 1.81 -10.91
CA THR A 70 1.72 2.16 -9.83
C THR A 70 2.65 3.24 -10.33
N ASP A 71 2.60 4.39 -9.72
CA ASP A 71 3.41 5.56 -10.06
C ASP A 71 3.71 6.40 -8.82
N SER A 72 4.14 7.66 -9.00
CA SER A 72 4.38 8.61 -7.90
C SER A 72 3.15 8.89 -7.03
N LEU A 73 1.93 8.68 -7.56
CA LEU A 73 0.68 8.84 -6.82
C LEU A 73 0.30 7.61 -5.99
N GLY A 74 1.15 6.58 -5.99
CA GLY A 74 0.96 5.32 -5.30
C GLY A 74 0.27 4.25 -6.16
N TRP A 75 -0.05 3.14 -5.52
CA TRP A 75 -0.80 2.05 -6.13
C TRP A 75 -2.28 2.43 -6.24
N TRP A 76 -2.88 2.15 -7.39
CA TRP A 76 -4.27 2.44 -7.65
C TRP A 76 -4.90 1.41 -8.58
N SER A 77 -6.07 0.91 -8.20
CA SER A 77 -6.82 -0.11 -8.94
C SER A 77 -8.12 0.45 -9.49
N PHE A 78 -8.47 0.05 -10.72
CA PHE A 78 -9.67 0.51 -11.40
C PHE A 78 -10.18 -0.48 -12.45
N ASP A 79 -11.46 -0.40 -12.74
CA ASP A 79 -12.14 -1.11 -13.82
C ASP A 79 -12.30 -0.14 -15.00
N GLY A 80 -11.58 -0.36 -16.08
CA GLY A 80 -11.58 0.60 -17.19
C GLY A 80 -10.58 0.31 -18.30
N GLY A 81 -10.25 1.36 -19.02
CA GLY A 81 -9.30 1.34 -20.14
C GLY A 81 -8.07 2.20 -19.88
N LEU A 82 -6.96 1.78 -20.44
CA LEU A 82 -5.70 2.51 -20.47
C LEU A 82 -5.13 2.43 -21.88
N VAL A 83 -4.70 3.55 -22.42
CA VAL A 83 -4.00 3.64 -23.71
C VAL A 83 -2.63 4.28 -23.48
N ARG A 84 -1.64 3.74 -24.17
CA ARG A 84 -0.25 4.17 -24.12
C ARG A 84 0.24 4.48 -25.52
N LEU A 85 0.81 5.67 -25.69
CA LEU A 85 1.40 6.14 -26.92
C LEU A 85 2.90 6.37 -26.73
N THR A 86 3.73 5.60 -27.39
CA THR A 86 5.19 5.76 -27.36
C THR A 86 5.62 6.53 -28.61
N THR A 87 6.38 7.59 -28.43
CA THR A 87 6.84 8.43 -29.53
C THR A 87 8.31 8.20 -29.86
N PRO A 88 8.76 8.47 -31.08
CA PRO A 88 10.19 8.42 -31.42
C PRO A 88 11.04 9.46 -30.68
N ALA A 89 10.41 10.48 -30.07
CA ALA A 89 11.07 11.57 -29.35
C ALA A 89 11.41 11.21 -27.89
N TYR A 90 11.54 9.93 -27.56
CA TYR A 90 11.84 9.45 -26.20
C TYR A 90 10.78 9.83 -25.17
N VAL A 91 9.56 10.05 -25.59
CA VAL A 91 8.42 10.37 -24.72
C VAL A 91 7.32 9.34 -24.91
N GLN A 92 6.76 8.87 -23.81
CA GLN A 92 5.56 8.06 -23.77
C GLN A 92 4.47 8.83 -23.05
N VAL A 93 3.27 8.81 -23.62
CA VAL A 93 2.05 9.38 -23.03
C VAL A 93 1.10 8.24 -22.72
N GLU A 94 0.56 8.26 -21.51
CA GLU A 94 -0.42 7.31 -21.04
C GLU A 94 -1.69 8.05 -20.62
N ALA A 95 -2.85 7.54 -21.00
CA ALA A 95 -4.13 8.05 -20.55
C ALA A 95 -5.02 6.88 -20.11
N TYR A 96 -5.77 7.06 -19.05
CA TYR A 96 -6.66 6.05 -18.52
C TYR A 96 -7.96 6.67 -17.99
N ALA A 97 -9.03 5.88 -18.07
CA ALA A 97 -10.32 6.23 -17.50
C ALA A 97 -11.08 4.97 -17.11
N GLY A 98 -11.93 5.09 -16.09
CA GLY A 98 -12.73 4.00 -15.57
C GLY A 98 -13.35 4.33 -14.24
N PHE A 99 -13.53 3.30 -13.42
CA PHE A 99 -14.10 3.41 -12.09
C PHE A 99 -13.09 2.90 -11.07
N GLU A 100 -12.79 3.72 -10.07
CA GLU A 100 -11.91 3.32 -8.98
C GLU A 100 -12.47 2.11 -8.25
N GLN A 101 -11.60 1.14 -8.01
CA GLN A 101 -11.94 0.01 -7.19
C GLN A 101 -11.54 0.27 -5.75
N ARG A 102 -12.52 0.32 -4.87
CA ARG A 102 -12.33 0.57 -3.45
C ARG A 102 -12.50 -0.70 -2.65
N GLY A 103 -11.59 -0.93 -1.71
CA GLY A 103 -11.72 -1.94 -0.69
C GLY A 103 -11.57 -3.40 -1.11
N GLY A 104 -10.99 -3.70 -2.28
CA GLY A 104 -10.79 -5.10 -2.69
C GLY A 104 -12.10 -5.88 -2.73
N LEU A 105 -13.16 -5.30 -3.27
CA LEU A 105 -14.49 -5.88 -3.27
C LEU A 105 -14.52 -7.23 -3.98
N PRO A 106 -14.99 -8.28 -3.30
CA PRO A 106 -15.22 -9.58 -3.93
C PRO A 106 -16.25 -9.47 -5.04
N LEU A 107 -16.08 -10.23 -6.11
CA LEU A 107 -16.98 -10.21 -7.27
C LEU A 107 -18.45 -10.48 -6.97
N LEU A 108 -18.72 -11.20 -5.90
CA LEU A 108 -20.04 -11.76 -5.59
C LEU A 108 -20.82 -10.97 -4.54
N LEU A 109 -20.20 -9.95 -3.94
CA LEU A 109 -20.88 -9.17 -2.91
C LEU A 109 -21.34 -7.82 -3.45
N GLY A 110 -22.55 -7.49 -3.13
CA GLY A 110 -23.04 -6.13 -3.25
C GLY A 110 -22.18 -5.19 -2.39
N THR A 111 -21.97 -3.98 -2.89
CA THR A 111 -21.24 -2.91 -2.20
C THR A 111 -21.92 -2.45 -0.90
N GLU A 112 -23.01 -3.09 -0.52
CA GLU A 112 -23.90 -2.70 0.56
C GLU A 112 -23.26 -2.73 1.95
N ARG A 113 -22.19 -3.50 2.10
CA ARG A 113 -21.49 -3.69 3.38
C ARG A 113 -20.30 -2.79 3.58
N TYR A 114 -19.84 -2.15 2.52
CA TYR A 114 -18.71 -1.25 2.60
C TYR A 114 -19.21 0.19 2.56
N ALA A 115 -18.71 0.98 3.47
CA ALA A 115 -18.83 2.41 3.33
C ALA A 115 -18.06 2.84 2.06
N SER A 116 -18.34 4.05 1.64
CA SER A 116 -17.75 4.65 0.45
C SER A 116 -16.21 4.73 0.45
N ASP A 117 -15.61 4.60 1.61
CA ASP A 117 -14.17 4.58 1.84
C ASP A 117 -13.58 3.16 1.82
N GLY A 118 -14.37 2.13 1.47
CA GLY A 118 -13.94 0.74 1.49
C GLY A 118 -13.85 0.13 2.89
N VAL A 119 -14.27 0.83 3.93
CA VAL A 119 -14.21 0.35 5.30
C VAL A 119 -15.45 -0.45 5.61
N TYR A 120 -15.28 -1.68 6.10
CA TYR A 120 -16.36 -2.49 6.63
C TYR A 120 -16.89 -1.90 7.96
N ARG A 121 -18.21 -1.72 8.05
CA ARG A 121 -18.85 -1.07 9.21
C ARG A 121 -19.86 -1.95 9.94
N GLY A 122 -19.66 -3.23 9.93
CA GLY A 122 -20.53 -4.16 10.64
C GLY A 122 -21.16 -5.21 9.74
N ASN A 123 -21.83 -6.18 10.34
CA ASN A 123 -22.58 -7.18 9.59
C ASN A 123 -23.92 -6.59 9.10
N ARG A 124 -24.55 -7.29 8.18
CA ARG A 124 -25.79 -6.84 7.56
C ARG A 124 -26.93 -6.61 8.58
N GLU A 125 -27.00 -7.44 9.60
CA GLU A 125 -28.06 -7.34 10.61
C GLU A 125 -27.90 -6.08 11.47
N GLU A 126 -26.67 -5.69 11.80
CA GLU A 126 -26.39 -4.43 12.50
C GLU A 126 -26.69 -3.21 11.64
N LEU A 127 -26.47 -3.33 10.33
CA LEU A 127 -26.81 -2.27 9.37
C LEU A 127 -28.33 -2.19 9.09
N GLU A 128 -29.04 -3.30 9.13
CA GLU A 128 -30.51 -3.38 8.96
C GLU A 128 -31.27 -2.81 10.15
N LEU A 129 -30.67 -2.74 11.32
CA LEU A 129 -31.27 -2.13 12.51
C LEU A 129 -31.40 -0.60 12.46
N ASN A 130 -31.40 0.00 11.28
CA ASN A 130 -31.59 1.44 11.02
C ASN A 130 -30.60 2.40 11.65
N GLN A 131 -29.46 1.91 12.10
CA GLN A 131 -28.46 2.76 12.73
C GLN A 131 -27.47 3.38 11.74
N VAL A 132 -27.41 2.85 10.52
CA VAL A 132 -26.61 3.45 9.44
C VAL A 132 -27.57 4.04 8.43
N PRO A 133 -27.56 5.36 8.25
CA PRO A 133 -28.39 6.01 7.26
C PRO A 133 -28.19 5.40 5.88
N TYR A 134 -29.28 5.18 5.17
CA TYR A 134 -29.34 4.57 3.83
C TYR A 134 -28.29 5.13 2.86
N PHE A 135 -27.96 6.40 2.96
CA PHE A 135 -26.99 7.08 2.12
C PHE A 135 -25.51 6.70 2.38
N LEU A 136 -25.20 6.13 3.54
CA LEU A 136 -23.90 5.54 3.78
C LEU A 136 -23.72 4.18 3.10
N ARG A 137 -24.81 3.60 2.58
CA ARG A 137 -24.83 2.32 1.87
C ARG A 137 -24.49 2.45 0.39
N GLU A 138 -24.54 3.65 -0.17
CA GLU A 138 -24.36 3.87 -1.61
C GLU A 138 -22.97 4.35 -1.96
N SER A 139 -22.09 3.41 -2.22
CA SER A 139 -20.84 3.72 -2.88
C SER A 139 -20.69 2.90 -4.14
N LYS A 140 -21.38 3.25 -5.19
CA LYS A 140 -21.37 2.33 -6.32
C LYS A 140 -20.27 2.59 -7.32
N LEU A 141 -20.02 3.80 -7.69
CA LEU A 141 -19.08 4.06 -8.76
C LEU A 141 -18.33 5.35 -8.48
N ALA A 142 -17.02 5.28 -8.43
CA ALA A 142 -16.14 6.43 -8.37
C ALA A 142 -15.48 6.62 -9.74
N PRO A 143 -16.08 7.37 -10.68
CA PRO A 143 -15.45 7.67 -11.95
C PRO A 143 -14.10 8.30 -11.75
N ALA A 144 -13.12 7.81 -12.50
CA ALA A 144 -11.76 8.29 -12.40
C ALA A 144 -11.12 8.39 -13.77
N PHE A 145 -10.23 9.35 -13.91
CA PHE A 145 -9.39 9.50 -15.10
C PHE A 145 -8.03 10.05 -14.71
N GLY A 146 -7.07 9.81 -15.56
CA GLY A 146 -5.75 10.35 -15.39
C GLY A 146 -4.90 10.20 -16.63
N PHE A 147 -3.73 10.80 -16.57
CA PHE A 147 -2.72 10.70 -17.59
C PHE A 147 -1.32 10.68 -16.99
N ALA A 148 -0.38 10.19 -17.75
CA ALA A 148 1.03 10.31 -17.42
C ALA A 148 1.85 10.63 -18.66
N ILE A 149 2.94 11.33 -18.45
CA ILE A 149 3.97 11.60 -19.47
C ILE A 149 5.28 11.13 -18.87
N GLU A 150 5.99 10.26 -19.58
CA GLU A 150 7.27 9.74 -19.10
C GLU A 150 8.33 9.72 -20.20
N THR A 151 9.57 9.80 -19.79
CA THR A 151 10.70 9.60 -20.69
C THR A 151 10.89 8.11 -20.97
N THR A 152 11.20 7.76 -22.21
CA THR A 152 11.44 6.37 -22.60
C THR A 152 12.69 6.31 -23.49
N GLY A 153 13.50 5.24 -23.35
CA GLY A 153 14.68 5.03 -24.17
C GLY A 153 15.90 5.91 -23.81
N VAL A 154 15.81 6.75 -22.80
CA VAL A 154 16.96 7.51 -22.28
C VAL A 154 17.61 6.68 -21.15
N HIS A 155 18.88 6.32 -21.33
CA HIS A 155 19.54 5.35 -20.45
C HIS A 155 19.82 5.86 -19.03
N PHE A 156 20.13 7.14 -18.90
CA PHE A 156 20.61 7.72 -17.63
C PHE A 156 19.54 8.52 -16.88
N VAL A 157 18.40 8.86 -17.53
CA VAL A 157 17.33 9.65 -16.91
C VAL A 157 15.97 9.04 -17.24
N HIS A 158 15.18 8.84 -16.21
CA HIS A 158 13.77 8.48 -16.33
C HIS A 158 12.96 9.44 -15.48
N GLY A 159 12.07 10.20 -16.11
CA GLY A 159 11.14 11.11 -15.46
C GLY A 159 9.69 10.73 -15.81
N ARG A 160 8.79 10.80 -14.85
CA ARG A 160 7.37 10.57 -15.04
C ARG A 160 6.56 11.63 -14.31
N LEU A 161 5.69 12.31 -15.04
CA LEU A 161 4.65 13.17 -14.51
C LEU A 161 3.32 12.42 -14.60
N SER A 162 2.61 12.31 -13.49
CA SER A 162 1.32 11.61 -13.41
C SER A 162 0.27 12.54 -12.84
N TYR A 163 -0.94 12.48 -13.37
CA TYR A 163 -2.12 13.17 -12.86
C TYR A 163 -3.28 12.18 -12.73
N ARG A 164 -4.03 12.29 -11.64
CA ARG A 164 -5.23 11.47 -11.41
C ARG A 164 -6.30 12.26 -10.69
N LYS A 165 -7.54 12.08 -11.16
CA LYS A 165 -8.73 12.63 -10.52
C LYS A 165 -9.78 11.55 -10.35
N VAL A 166 -10.35 11.49 -9.15
CA VAL A 166 -11.45 10.59 -8.78
C VAL A 166 -12.63 11.44 -8.35
N VAL A 167 -13.81 11.12 -8.84
CA VAL A 167 -15.05 11.83 -8.56
C VAL A 167 -16.03 10.88 -7.90
N ASN A 168 -16.68 11.33 -6.84
CA ASN A 168 -17.79 10.63 -6.20
C ASN A 168 -19.11 11.24 -6.63
N ARG A 169 -20.07 10.39 -7.00
CA ARG A 169 -21.42 10.80 -7.37
C ARG A 169 -22.38 10.54 -6.22
N ASP A 170 -23.33 11.46 -6.05
CA ASP A 170 -24.47 11.33 -5.14
C ASP A 170 -24.14 10.94 -3.70
N ARG A 171 -23.03 11.47 -3.17
CA ARG A 171 -22.61 11.16 -1.82
C ARG A 171 -23.09 12.14 -0.80
N VAL A 172 -23.29 11.60 0.38
CA VAL A 172 -23.65 12.36 1.57
C VAL A 172 -22.41 12.55 2.43
N VAL A 173 -22.18 13.79 2.81
CA VAL A 173 -21.20 14.10 3.83
C VAL A 173 -21.84 13.93 5.18
N VAL A 174 -21.29 13.07 6.00
CA VAL A 174 -21.64 13.00 7.41
C VAL A 174 -20.93 14.16 8.10
N SER A 175 -21.68 15.14 8.56
CA SER A 175 -21.11 16.15 9.46
C SER A 175 -20.90 15.52 10.84
N PRO A 176 -19.70 15.54 11.43
CA PRO A 176 -19.49 15.10 12.81
C PRO A 176 -20.09 16.06 13.84
N PHE A 177 -20.46 17.27 13.39
CA PHE A 177 -21.14 18.26 14.20
C PHE A 177 -22.52 18.53 13.59
N PRO A 178 -23.51 17.66 13.84
CA PRO A 178 -24.87 17.95 13.44
C PRO A 178 -25.28 19.24 14.13
N ASP A 179 -25.62 20.26 13.35
CA ASP A 179 -26.43 21.33 13.90
C ASP A 179 -27.65 20.70 14.57
N ALA A 180 -27.90 21.08 15.81
CA ALA A 180 -28.82 20.42 16.71
C ALA A 180 -30.18 20.20 16.05
N GLY A 181 -30.39 19.04 15.46
CA GLY A 181 -31.66 18.65 14.85
C GLY A 181 -31.56 17.69 13.68
N ASP A 182 -30.68 17.91 12.71
CA ASP A 182 -30.68 17.13 11.46
C ASP A 182 -29.30 16.57 11.15
N GLY A 183 -28.80 15.69 11.94
CA GLY A 183 -27.46 15.11 11.98
C GLY A 183 -26.69 14.82 10.69
N TYR A 184 -27.27 15.00 9.51
CA TYR A 184 -26.62 14.71 8.24
C TYR A 184 -27.11 15.64 7.13
N GLN A 185 -26.20 16.33 6.47
CA GLN A 185 -26.55 17.08 5.27
C GLN A 185 -26.28 16.23 4.02
N ARG A 186 -27.29 16.08 3.20
CA ARG A 186 -27.16 15.46 1.89
C ARG A 186 -26.60 16.51 0.93
N VAL A 187 -25.37 16.29 0.48
CA VAL A 187 -24.74 17.07 -0.58
C VAL A 187 -24.92 16.29 -1.87
N GLY A 188 -25.81 16.75 -2.72
CA GLY A 188 -26.02 16.15 -4.04
C GLY A 188 -24.96 16.63 -5.04
N GLY A 189 -24.76 15.85 -6.10
CA GLY A 189 -23.89 16.17 -7.21
C GLY A 189 -22.51 15.56 -7.15
N ASP A 190 -21.79 15.69 -8.27
CA ASP A 190 -20.44 15.17 -8.40
C ASP A 190 -19.47 15.95 -7.51
N ARG A 191 -18.66 15.24 -6.72
CA ARG A 191 -17.65 15.83 -5.86
C ARG A 191 -16.29 15.20 -6.14
N VAL A 192 -15.25 16.00 -6.07
CA VAL A 192 -13.88 15.48 -6.12
C VAL A 192 -13.61 14.68 -4.85
N SER A 193 -13.25 13.42 -5.01
CA SER A 193 -12.81 12.55 -3.92
C SER A 193 -11.30 12.68 -3.72
N SER A 194 -10.56 12.66 -4.83
CA SER A 194 -9.10 12.77 -4.83
C SER A 194 -8.67 13.43 -6.13
N GLU A 195 -7.77 14.38 -6.05
CA GLU A 195 -7.16 15.01 -7.22
C GLU A 195 -5.69 15.29 -6.94
N ARG A 196 -4.78 14.61 -7.65
CA ARG A 196 -3.35 14.63 -7.37
C ARG A 196 -2.54 14.75 -8.65
N ILE A 197 -1.42 15.45 -8.53
CA ILE A 197 -0.35 15.45 -9.51
C ILE A 197 0.95 15.02 -8.84
N GLY A 198 1.71 14.17 -9.52
CA GLY A 198 2.98 13.68 -8.99
C GLY A 198 4.05 13.65 -10.05
N TYR A 199 5.25 13.94 -9.65
CA TYR A 199 6.44 13.86 -10.48
C TYR A 199 7.47 12.94 -9.84
N SER A 200 8.00 12.00 -10.59
CA SER A 200 9.12 11.18 -10.19
C SER A 200 10.27 11.33 -11.17
N LEU A 201 11.48 11.36 -10.63
CA LEU A 201 12.73 11.44 -11.39
C LEU A 201 13.69 10.37 -10.89
N ARG A 202 14.32 9.69 -11.81
CA ARG A 202 15.47 8.83 -11.55
C ARG A 202 16.56 9.15 -12.56
N ALA A 203 17.72 9.54 -12.06
CA ALA A 203 18.92 9.66 -12.84
C ALA A 203 19.98 8.72 -12.29
N SER A 204 20.67 7.97 -13.13
CA SER A 204 21.70 7.02 -12.68
C SER A 204 22.81 6.89 -13.70
N GLU A 205 24.05 6.87 -13.19
CA GLU A 205 25.25 6.58 -13.94
C GLU A 205 26.03 5.49 -13.21
N ALA A 206 26.34 4.40 -13.92
CA ALA A 206 26.88 3.19 -13.32
C ALA A 206 28.21 3.39 -12.55
N SER A 207 29.00 4.38 -12.95
CA SER A 207 30.30 4.69 -12.34
C SER A 207 30.23 5.71 -11.20
N LEU A 208 29.15 6.47 -11.11
CA LEU A 208 29.03 7.58 -10.16
C LEU A 208 27.98 7.32 -9.07
N GLY A 209 26.79 6.93 -9.47
CA GLY A 209 25.70 6.77 -8.53
C GLY A 209 24.32 6.99 -9.13
N ALA A 210 23.34 7.23 -8.26
CA ALA A 210 21.97 7.49 -8.65
C ALA A 210 21.35 8.60 -7.80
N VAL A 211 20.44 9.35 -8.44
CA VAL A 211 19.56 10.32 -7.79
C VAL A 211 18.13 9.90 -8.09
N ARG A 212 17.30 9.84 -7.06
CA ARG A 212 15.87 9.59 -7.16
C ARG A 212 15.12 10.69 -6.44
N GLY A 213 14.10 11.22 -7.08
CA GLY A 213 13.22 12.22 -6.48
C GLY A 213 11.76 11.89 -6.73
N ASN A 214 10.92 12.26 -5.78
CA ASN A 214 9.47 12.18 -5.87
C ASN A 214 8.84 13.44 -5.29
N LEU A 215 7.75 13.91 -5.91
CA LEU A 215 6.96 15.03 -5.43
C LEU A 215 5.50 14.77 -5.76
N VAL A 216 4.62 14.86 -4.78
CA VAL A 216 3.17 14.74 -4.97
C VAL A 216 2.48 15.96 -4.37
N TYR A 217 1.63 16.57 -5.15
CA TYR A 217 0.72 17.64 -4.71
C TYR A 217 -0.72 17.14 -4.75
N ASP A 218 -1.41 17.29 -3.63
CA ASP A 218 -2.83 16.98 -3.48
C ASP A 218 -3.64 18.26 -3.62
N PHE A 219 -4.45 18.35 -4.68
CA PHE A 219 -5.29 19.54 -4.96
C PHE A 219 -6.49 19.62 -4.02
N TYR A 220 -6.97 18.48 -3.50
CA TYR A 220 -8.09 18.47 -2.58
C TYR A 220 -7.70 19.08 -1.24
N SER A 221 -6.59 18.65 -0.69
CA SER A 221 -6.04 19.15 0.59
C SER A 221 -5.18 20.40 0.42
N GLN A 222 -4.82 20.78 -0.82
CA GLN A 222 -3.96 21.91 -1.18
C GLN A 222 -2.57 21.87 -0.52
N VAL A 223 -2.01 20.67 -0.39
CA VAL A 223 -0.71 20.43 0.25
C VAL A 223 0.22 19.63 -0.65
N VAL A 224 1.52 19.78 -0.43
CA VAL A 224 2.50 18.82 -0.91
C VAL A 224 2.45 17.63 0.04
N SER A 225 1.86 16.52 -0.41
CA SER A 225 1.60 15.34 0.41
C SER A 225 2.80 14.41 0.52
N ASP A 226 3.69 14.46 -0.48
CA ASP A 226 4.88 13.60 -0.52
C ASP A 226 6.03 14.33 -1.21
N ARG A 227 7.21 14.24 -0.65
CA ARG A 227 8.48 14.67 -1.27
C ARG A 227 9.58 13.77 -0.78
N ALA A 228 10.27 13.17 -1.73
CA ALA A 228 11.40 12.31 -1.44
C ALA A 228 12.60 12.68 -2.31
N LEU A 229 13.77 12.55 -1.74
CA LEU A 229 15.05 12.65 -2.43
C LEU A 229 15.98 11.56 -1.91
N ALA A 230 16.47 10.72 -2.80
CA ALA A 230 17.46 9.70 -2.47
C ALA A 230 18.70 9.91 -3.35
N LEU A 231 19.86 9.90 -2.71
CA LEU A 231 21.17 10.01 -3.33
C LEU A 231 21.94 8.73 -3.05
N ASP A 232 22.51 8.12 -4.08
CA ASP A 232 23.40 6.97 -3.98
C ASP A 232 24.73 7.31 -4.61
N TRP A 233 25.81 7.02 -3.93
CA TRP A 233 27.17 7.13 -4.45
C TRP A 233 27.87 5.78 -4.42
N TYR A 234 28.35 5.35 -5.58
CA TYR A 234 29.07 4.09 -5.77
C TYR A 234 30.55 4.29 -5.51
N THR A 235 30.98 4.09 -4.27
CA THR A 235 32.37 4.26 -3.87
C THR A 235 33.27 3.19 -4.47
N THR A 236 32.79 1.97 -4.57
CA THR A 236 33.44 0.84 -5.24
C THR A 236 32.39 -0.05 -5.88
N SER A 237 32.78 -1.07 -6.64
CA SER A 237 31.89 -2.09 -7.15
C SER A 237 31.16 -2.89 -6.06
N ALA A 238 31.71 -2.90 -4.84
CA ALA A 238 31.17 -3.66 -3.71
C ALA A 238 30.50 -2.77 -2.65
N ILE A 239 30.77 -1.47 -2.63
CA ILE A 239 30.29 -0.56 -1.59
C ILE A 239 29.59 0.63 -2.21
N SER A 240 28.38 0.90 -1.76
CA SER A 240 27.68 2.15 -2.01
C SER A 240 27.25 2.81 -0.70
N VAL A 241 27.22 4.13 -0.69
CA VAL A 241 26.71 4.94 0.40
C VAL A 241 25.66 5.89 -0.14
N GLY A 242 24.72 6.28 0.71
CA GLY A 242 23.64 7.14 0.27
C GLY A 242 22.98 7.89 1.41
N ALA A 243 22.10 8.81 1.03
CA ALA A 243 21.27 9.56 1.95
C ALA A 243 19.85 9.66 1.39
N ASP A 244 18.87 9.55 2.28
CA ASP A 244 17.46 9.72 1.96
C ASP A 244 16.87 10.86 2.78
N TYR A 245 16.09 11.67 2.11
CA TYR A 245 15.13 12.59 2.67
C TYR A 245 13.75 12.18 2.20
N ASP A 246 12.83 11.98 3.12
CA ASP A 246 11.44 11.68 2.85
C ASP A 246 10.55 12.56 3.73
N TYR A 247 9.52 13.15 3.12
CA TYR A 247 8.47 13.88 3.81
C TYR A 247 7.13 13.34 3.34
N SER A 248 6.30 12.95 4.28
CA SER A 248 4.94 12.49 4.03
C SER A 248 3.96 13.26 4.89
N TYR A 249 2.94 13.80 4.25
CA TYR A 249 1.77 14.38 4.90
C TYR A 249 0.57 13.50 4.58
N PRO A 250 -0.09 12.90 5.59
CA PRO A 250 -1.23 12.02 5.34
C PRO A 250 -2.37 12.76 4.65
N THR A 251 -2.79 12.26 3.50
CA THR A 251 -3.96 12.75 2.76
C THR A 251 -4.92 11.60 2.53
N PHE A 252 -6.20 11.87 2.65
CA PHE A 252 -7.25 10.88 2.52
C PHE A 252 -8.25 11.33 1.45
N ASP A 253 -9.04 10.38 0.95
CA ASP A 253 -10.12 10.71 0.04
C ASP A 253 -11.12 11.65 0.69
N GLY A 254 -11.69 12.57 -0.10
CA GLY A 254 -12.55 13.64 0.39
C GLY A 254 -13.77 13.21 1.20
N ASP A 255 -14.17 11.92 1.07
CA ASP A 255 -15.28 11.34 1.84
C ASP A 255 -14.82 10.57 3.08
N SER A 256 -13.53 10.51 3.32
CA SER A 256 -12.99 9.78 4.48
C SER A 256 -13.25 10.55 5.76
N ILE A 257 -13.69 9.84 6.80
CA ILE A 257 -13.78 10.41 8.15
C ILE A 257 -12.42 10.86 8.69
N TRP A 258 -11.34 10.33 8.13
CA TRP A 258 -9.98 10.69 8.54
C TRP A 258 -9.62 12.14 8.25
N ASN A 259 -10.29 12.79 7.30
CA ASN A 259 -10.12 14.22 7.02
C ASN A 259 -10.60 15.14 8.18
N TRP A 260 -11.31 14.58 9.15
CA TRP A 260 -11.76 15.31 10.34
C TRP A 260 -10.73 15.31 11.48
N PHE A 261 -9.69 14.50 11.35
CA PHE A 261 -8.60 14.47 12.33
C PHE A 261 -7.47 15.36 11.84
N SER A 262 -6.78 16.00 12.76
CA SER A 262 -5.59 16.78 12.42
C SER A 262 -4.48 15.84 11.92
N HIS A 263 -3.80 16.27 10.89
CA HIS A 263 -2.71 15.55 10.27
C HIS A 263 -1.43 16.31 10.50
N SER A 264 -0.37 15.57 10.77
CA SER A 264 0.96 16.14 10.94
C SER A 264 1.92 15.53 9.93
N GLY A 265 2.79 16.36 9.39
CA GLY A 265 3.84 15.92 8.49
C GLY A 265 4.87 15.06 9.22
N ILE A 266 5.41 14.09 8.50
CA ILE A 266 6.48 13.21 8.98
C ILE A 266 7.68 13.38 8.06
N THR A 267 8.81 13.82 8.61
CA THR A 267 10.08 13.90 7.88
C THR A 267 10.99 12.76 8.33
N THR A 268 11.56 12.03 7.38
CA THR A 268 12.55 11.00 7.64
C THR A 268 13.87 11.36 6.96
N LEU A 269 14.96 11.29 7.70
CA LEU A 269 16.32 11.52 7.22
C LEU A 269 17.15 10.27 7.53
N LEU A 270 17.70 9.62 6.49
CA LEU A 270 18.49 8.40 6.65
C LEU A 270 19.85 8.53 5.94
N GLY A 271 20.91 8.05 6.60
CA GLY A 271 22.12 7.63 5.96
C GLY A 271 22.06 6.14 5.62
N ARG A 272 22.60 5.73 4.48
CA ARG A 272 22.62 4.34 4.02
C ARG A 272 24.01 3.89 3.65
N ALA A 273 24.27 2.59 3.87
CA ALA A 273 25.45 1.92 3.36
C ALA A 273 25.07 0.53 2.86
N GLU A 274 25.53 0.14 1.71
CA GLU A 274 25.38 -1.19 1.16
C GLU A 274 26.74 -1.80 0.87
N TRP A 275 26.90 -3.07 1.22
CA TRP A 275 28.08 -3.85 0.98
C TRP A 275 27.73 -5.15 0.26
N ARG A 276 28.28 -5.33 -0.93
CA ARG A 276 28.06 -6.49 -1.82
C ARG A 276 29.38 -7.13 -2.21
N PRO A 277 30.02 -7.86 -1.28
CA PRO A 277 31.34 -8.46 -1.54
C PRO A 277 31.31 -9.54 -2.63
N SER A 278 30.14 -10.08 -2.91
CA SER A 278 29.95 -11.08 -3.97
C SER A 278 28.50 -11.03 -4.51
N PRO A 279 28.23 -11.63 -5.68
CA PRO A 279 26.86 -11.74 -6.20
C PRO A 279 25.91 -12.55 -5.28
N ARG A 280 26.48 -13.34 -4.37
CA ARG A 280 25.71 -14.20 -3.46
C ARG A 280 25.35 -13.53 -2.15
N PHE A 281 26.08 -12.50 -1.74
CA PHE A 281 25.92 -11.91 -0.42
C PHE A 281 25.79 -10.39 -0.51
N ASP A 282 24.75 -9.85 0.10
CA ASP A 282 24.55 -8.41 0.26
C ASP A 282 24.11 -8.08 1.69
N VAL A 283 24.58 -6.95 2.18
CA VAL A 283 24.18 -6.33 3.44
C VAL A 283 23.86 -4.87 3.20
N ALA A 284 22.77 -4.40 3.76
CA ALA A 284 22.35 -3.01 3.74
C ALA A 284 22.09 -2.53 5.17
N LEU A 285 22.60 -1.36 5.49
CA LEU A 285 22.37 -0.65 6.74
C LEU A 285 21.77 0.72 6.42
N SER A 286 20.75 1.12 7.16
CA SER A 286 20.31 2.51 7.19
C SER A 286 20.05 2.97 8.61
N SER A 287 20.33 4.24 8.88
CA SER A 287 20.13 4.82 10.21
C SER A 287 19.89 6.32 10.09
N GLY A 288 19.07 6.85 10.98
CA GLY A 288 18.76 8.27 10.98
C GLY A 288 17.67 8.68 11.94
N ALA A 289 16.91 9.69 11.55
CA ALA A 289 15.88 10.29 12.38
C ALA A 289 14.54 10.38 11.65
N LYS A 290 13.47 10.17 12.40
CA LYS A 290 12.09 10.41 11.98
C LYS A 290 11.51 11.52 12.84
N ILE A 291 11.10 12.59 12.21
CA ILE A 291 10.65 13.82 12.84
C ILE A 291 9.16 13.97 12.57
N PHE A 292 8.38 14.03 13.61
CA PHE A 292 6.94 14.24 13.58
C PHE A 292 6.67 15.73 13.87
N GLU A 293 5.99 16.39 12.96
CA GLU A 293 5.49 17.73 13.18
C GLU A 293 4.24 17.61 14.02
N THR A 294 4.24 18.20 15.20
CA THR A 294 3.05 18.28 16.05
C THR A 294 2.43 19.65 15.88
N GLU A 295 1.20 19.69 15.38
CA GLU A 295 0.43 20.93 15.40
C GLU A 295 0.10 21.29 16.84
N GLY A 296 0.43 22.52 17.23
CA GLY A 296 0.14 23.02 18.56
C GLY A 296 -1.37 23.04 18.82
N ASP A 297 -1.73 22.70 20.00
CA ASP A 297 -2.97 22.98 20.77
C ASP A 297 -4.31 22.45 20.25
N SER A 298 -4.50 21.97 19.05
CA SER A 298 -5.89 21.83 18.62
C SER A 298 -6.29 20.44 18.17
N GLY A 299 -5.50 19.45 18.18
CA GLY A 299 -6.10 18.46 17.40
C GLY A 299 -6.11 17.04 17.92
N SER A 300 -5.17 16.28 17.49
CA SER A 300 -5.16 14.84 17.70
C SER A 300 -4.98 14.43 19.17
N TYR A 301 -4.52 15.33 19.99
CA TYR A 301 -4.34 15.08 21.42
C TYR A 301 -5.60 15.29 22.27
N GLY A 302 -6.58 16.05 21.82
CA GLY A 302 -7.84 16.25 22.58
C GLY A 302 -8.60 14.94 22.84
N ILE A 303 -8.54 14.01 21.90
CA ILE A 303 -9.13 12.66 22.09
C ILE A 303 -8.33 11.84 23.10
N VAL A 304 -7.04 12.06 23.17
CA VAL A 304 -6.13 11.33 24.07
C VAL A 304 -6.16 11.93 25.48
N GLU A 305 -6.37 13.21 25.63
CA GLU A 305 -6.64 13.87 26.93
C GLU A 305 -7.90 13.34 27.59
N GLN A 306 -8.95 13.10 26.82
CA GLN A 306 -10.17 12.45 27.31
C GLN A 306 -9.97 11.01 27.78
N ALA A 307 -8.89 10.35 27.36
CA ALA A 307 -8.54 9.00 27.74
C ALA A 307 -7.68 8.90 29.03
N GLY A 308 -7.54 9.98 29.79
CA GLY A 308 -6.87 9.98 31.10
C GLY A 308 -5.37 10.22 31.05
N ARG A 309 -4.90 10.96 30.07
CA ARG A 309 -3.50 11.34 29.92
C ARG A 309 -3.09 12.48 30.86
N ASP A 310 -1.86 12.41 31.32
CA ASP A 310 -1.21 13.47 32.08
C ASP A 310 -1.08 14.74 31.21
N PRO A 311 -1.77 15.85 31.55
CA PRO A 311 -1.71 17.07 30.75
C PRO A 311 -0.31 17.70 30.67
N ASP A 312 0.59 17.37 31.58
CA ASP A 312 1.98 17.84 31.56
C ASP A 312 2.84 17.17 30.47
N ARG A 313 2.31 16.18 29.76
CA ARG A 313 2.99 15.51 28.64
C ARG A 313 2.56 16.01 27.26
N SER A 314 1.77 17.04 27.15
CA SER A 314 1.46 17.70 25.88
C SER A 314 2.69 18.47 25.39
N GLU A 315 3.66 17.77 24.81
CA GLU A 315 4.76 18.43 24.12
C GLU A 315 4.26 18.99 22.80
N THR A 316 4.07 20.28 22.78
CA THR A 316 3.93 21.05 21.53
C THR A 316 5.30 21.13 20.87
N GLY A 317 5.40 20.76 19.60
CA GLY A 317 6.64 20.88 18.85
C GLY A 317 6.98 19.62 18.05
N ARG A 318 8.25 19.49 17.71
CA ARG A 318 8.78 18.38 16.93
C ARG A 318 9.19 17.23 17.86
N LEU A 319 8.62 16.06 17.63
CA LEU A 319 9.10 14.82 18.24
C LEU A 319 10.06 14.11 17.28
N THR A 320 11.17 13.66 17.80
CA THR A 320 12.20 12.98 17.00
C THR A 320 12.45 11.59 17.55
N ASP A 321 12.31 10.59 16.68
CA ASP A 321 12.64 9.20 16.95
C ASP A 321 13.88 8.80 16.13
N PHE A 322 14.74 7.99 16.73
CA PHE A 322 15.82 7.33 16.03
C PHE A 322 15.26 6.15 15.24
N VAL A 323 15.70 5.96 14.00
CA VAL A 323 15.36 4.82 13.17
C VAL A 323 16.61 4.11 12.66
N GLY A 324 16.57 2.78 12.64
CA GLY A 324 17.65 1.96 12.12
C GLY A 324 17.09 0.71 11.41
N ASN A 325 17.72 0.33 10.31
CA ASN A 325 17.39 -0.90 9.60
C ASN A 325 18.69 -1.61 9.20
N LEU A 326 18.68 -2.93 9.35
CA LEU A 326 19.73 -3.81 8.87
C LEU A 326 19.06 -4.88 8.00
N ALA A 327 19.58 -5.12 6.80
CA ALA A 327 19.15 -6.21 5.94
C ALA A 327 20.36 -6.97 5.46
N GLY A 328 20.28 -8.31 5.47
CA GLY A 328 21.28 -9.19 4.92
C GLY A 328 20.61 -10.24 4.03
N ARG A 329 21.25 -10.61 2.92
CA ARG A 329 20.77 -11.66 2.05
C ARG A 329 21.92 -12.51 1.54
N TYR A 330 21.68 -13.83 1.60
CA TYR A 330 22.54 -14.82 0.98
C TYR A 330 21.78 -15.58 -0.10
N ARG A 331 22.36 -15.72 -1.29
CA ARG A 331 21.77 -16.37 -2.46
C ARG A 331 22.61 -17.56 -2.87
N TRP A 332 21.94 -18.63 -3.25
CA TRP A 332 22.51 -19.80 -3.93
C TRP A 332 21.75 -20.06 -5.24
N SER A 333 22.09 -21.13 -5.96
CA SER A 333 21.53 -21.40 -7.30
C SER A 333 20.00 -21.32 -7.36
N ASP A 334 19.34 -21.90 -6.37
CA ASP A 334 17.90 -22.16 -6.43
C ASP A 334 17.14 -21.51 -5.27
N GLY A 335 17.79 -20.65 -4.49
CA GLY A 335 17.14 -20.03 -3.35
C GLY A 335 17.88 -18.86 -2.73
N ASN A 336 17.28 -18.32 -1.67
CA ASN A 336 17.89 -17.28 -0.86
C ASN A 336 17.40 -17.32 0.59
N LEU A 337 18.26 -16.85 1.48
CA LEU A 337 17.98 -16.58 2.87
C LEU A 337 18.14 -15.07 3.10
N GLY A 338 17.13 -14.43 3.64
CA GLY A 338 17.12 -13.02 4.00
C GLY A 338 16.91 -12.82 5.49
N LEU A 339 17.63 -11.89 6.08
CA LEU A 339 17.41 -11.38 7.43
C LEU A 339 17.18 -9.88 7.34
N ARG A 340 16.13 -9.39 8.01
CA ARG A 340 15.85 -7.97 8.16
C ARG A 340 15.66 -7.67 9.63
N GLY A 341 16.27 -6.60 10.13
CA GLY A 341 16.05 -6.04 11.44
C GLY A 341 15.66 -4.58 11.33
N MET A 342 14.79 -4.11 12.21
CA MET A 342 14.39 -2.71 12.30
C MET A 342 14.32 -2.26 13.75
N THR A 343 14.63 -0.99 13.98
CA THR A 343 14.41 -0.30 15.25
C THR A 343 13.90 1.11 15.01
N GLU A 344 12.94 1.51 15.81
CA GLU A 344 12.47 2.89 15.93
C GLU A 344 12.31 3.16 17.42
N THR A 345 12.95 4.20 17.95
CA THR A 345 12.92 4.51 19.39
C THR A 345 12.98 6.01 19.61
N GLY A 346 12.16 6.48 20.54
CA GLY A 346 12.06 7.90 20.91
C GLY A 346 11.00 8.15 21.95
N LYS A 347 10.56 9.39 22.07
CA LYS A 347 9.53 9.78 23.06
C LYS A 347 8.16 9.13 22.80
N ARG A 348 7.91 8.69 21.58
CA ARG A 348 6.67 7.98 21.21
C ARG A 348 6.67 6.51 21.59
N GLY A 349 7.75 6.01 22.17
CA GLY A 349 7.94 4.61 22.51
C GLY A 349 9.01 3.94 21.68
N HIS A 350 8.88 2.63 21.52
CA HIS A 350 9.83 1.88 20.69
C HIS A 350 9.13 0.85 19.80
N ARG A 351 9.81 0.50 18.71
CA ARG A 351 9.49 -0.63 17.85
C ARG A 351 10.80 -1.32 17.48
N LEU A 352 10.89 -2.60 17.82
CA LEU A 352 12.00 -3.46 17.45
C LEU A 352 11.45 -4.65 16.71
N GLY A 353 12.03 -5.00 15.58
CA GLY A 353 11.51 -6.10 14.78
C GLY A 353 12.57 -6.82 13.99
N SER A 354 12.33 -8.09 13.69
CA SER A 354 13.14 -8.87 12.79
C SER A 354 12.31 -9.85 11.97
N ASP A 355 12.72 -10.03 10.71
CA ASP A 355 12.15 -11.01 9.79
C ASP A 355 13.26 -11.90 9.24
N LEU A 356 13.03 -13.20 9.27
CA LEU A 356 13.86 -14.18 8.58
C LEU A 356 13.03 -14.78 7.44
N THR A 357 13.54 -14.71 6.22
CA THR A 357 12.86 -15.19 5.02
C THR A 357 13.71 -16.25 4.31
N LEU A 358 13.13 -17.39 4.01
CA LEU A 358 13.72 -18.44 3.19
C LEU A 358 12.86 -18.65 1.95
N ASN A 359 13.49 -18.62 0.78
CA ASN A 359 12.87 -19.01 -0.48
C ASN A 359 13.74 -20.10 -1.11
N GLN A 360 13.11 -21.18 -1.57
CA GLN A 360 13.79 -22.28 -2.24
C GLN A 360 12.95 -22.79 -3.40
N ALA A 361 13.56 -22.87 -4.57
CA ALA A 361 12.99 -23.55 -5.72
C ALA A 361 13.56 -24.98 -5.83
N PHE A 362 12.77 -25.88 -6.39
CA PHE A 362 13.12 -27.28 -6.61
C PHE A 362 12.71 -27.67 -8.02
N ASP A 363 13.35 -28.70 -8.54
CA ASP A 363 13.07 -29.27 -9.85
C ASP A 363 12.97 -28.20 -10.96
N ARG A 364 14.04 -27.39 -11.07
CA ARG A 364 14.16 -26.29 -12.05
C ARG A 364 13.03 -25.26 -11.97
N GLY A 365 12.44 -25.08 -10.78
CA GLY A 365 11.37 -24.12 -10.55
C GLY A 365 9.96 -24.69 -10.75
N LEU A 366 9.81 -26.01 -10.91
CA LEU A 366 8.50 -26.66 -10.90
C LEU A 366 7.81 -26.48 -9.54
N TYR A 367 8.59 -26.56 -8.45
CA TYR A 367 8.11 -26.32 -7.09
C TYR A 367 8.88 -25.15 -6.47
N ASP A 368 8.19 -24.38 -5.65
CA ASP A 368 8.80 -23.35 -4.81
C ASP A 368 8.31 -23.45 -3.37
N THR A 369 9.13 -23.04 -2.43
CA THR A 369 8.75 -22.92 -1.01
C THR A 369 9.14 -21.57 -0.48
N LEU A 370 8.32 -21.07 0.46
CA LEU A 370 8.51 -19.84 1.21
C LEU A 370 8.38 -20.15 2.70
N ALA A 371 9.32 -19.66 3.50
CA ALA A 371 9.15 -19.58 4.94
C ALA A 371 9.53 -18.19 5.43
N ILE A 372 8.70 -17.60 6.28
CA ILE A 372 8.97 -16.32 6.94
C ILE A 372 8.74 -16.52 8.43
N VAL A 373 9.66 -16.02 9.24
CA VAL A 373 9.50 -15.94 10.70
C VAL A 373 9.72 -14.51 11.09
N SER A 374 8.78 -13.94 11.85
CA SER A 374 8.78 -12.54 12.27
C SER A 374 8.63 -12.42 13.77
N LEU A 375 9.42 -11.55 14.36
CA LEU A 375 9.35 -11.19 15.78
C LEU A 375 9.37 -9.67 15.91
N TYR A 376 8.36 -9.10 16.55
CA TYR A 376 8.23 -7.66 16.75
C TYR A 376 7.89 -7.38 18.21
N ASP A 377 8.57 -6.40 18.76
CA ASP A 377 8.28 -5.83 20.08
C ASP A 377 8.01 -4.35 19.95
N TRP A 378 6.95 -3.85 20.58
CA TRP A 378 6.59 -2.46 20.51
C TRP A 378 5.94 -1.97 21.81
N GLU A 379 6.19 -0.72 22.10
CA GLU A 379 5.56 0.03 23.18
C GLU A 379 5.15 1.41 22.65
N ASP A 380 3.93 1.81 22.95
CA ASP A 380 3.43 3.15 22.67
C ASP A 380 3.68 4.04 23.90
N GLY A 381 4.71 4.87 23.85
CA GLY A 381 5.03 5.82 24.92
C GLY A 381 3.94 6.84 25.21
N LEU A 382 2.97 6.97 24.33
CA LEU A 382 1.83 7.83 24.48
C LEU A 382 0.64 7.12 25.17
N ARG A 383 0.70 5.79 25.35
CA ARG A 383 -0.35 4.97 25.97
C ARG A 383 0.30 3.98 26.91
N ALA A 384 0.34 4.29 28.20
CA ALA A 384 1.14 3.60 29.20
C ALA A 384 0.90 2.08 29.35
N ASP A 385 -0.20 1.56 28.88
CA ASP A 385 -0.58 0.14 28.96
C ASP A 385 -0.53 -0.59 27.58
N ARG A 386 -0.07 0.10 26.55
CA ARG A 386 -0.03 -0.39 25.17
C ARG A 386 1.37 -0.81 24.76
N SER A 387 1.71 -2.04 25.08
CA SER A 387 2.90 -2.72 24.56
C SER A 387 2.56 -4.15 24.17
N ALA A 388 3.23 -4.71 23.20
CA ALA A 388 3.06 -6.12 22.84
C ALA A 388 4.28 -6.66 22.10
N THR A 389 4.59 -7.92 22.40
CA THR A 389 5.47 -8.73 21.56
C THR A 389 4.60 -9.56 20.63
N SER A 390 4.88 -9.50 19.34
CA SER A 390 4.19 -10.24 18.28
C SER A 390 5.12 -11.25 17.67
N PHE A 391 4.65 -12.46 17.52
CA PHE A 391 5.33 -13.52 16.78
C PHE A 391 4.46 -13.99 15.63
N SER A 392 5.05 -14.18 14.45
CA SER A 392 4.35 -14.79 13.34
C SER A 392 5.27 -15.69 12.53
N TYR A 393 4.67 -16.69 11.88
CA TYR A 393 5.34 -17.40 10.82
C TYR A 393 4.40 -17.63 9.64
N VAL A 394 5.01 -17.64 8.44
CA VAL A 394 4.37 -18.02 7.20
C VAL A 394 5.12 -19.23 6.65
N ALA A 395 4.40 -20.27 6.26
CA ALA A 395 4.93 -21.39 5.52
C ALA A 395 4.10 -21.57 4.27
N GLY A 396 4.74 -21.57 3.11
CA GLY A 396 4.05 -21.63 1.84
C GLY A 396 4.81 -22.40 0.80
N GLY A 397 4.13 -22.73 -0.28
CA GLY A 397 4.71 -23.36 -1.44
C GLY A 397 3.86 -23.18 -2.67
N GLY A 398 4.45 -23.42 -3.81
CA GLY A 398 3.78 -23.35 -5.09
C GLY A 398 4.21 -24.47 -6.02
N ILE A 399 3.37 -24.73 -7.01
CA ILE A 399 3.65 -25.60 -8.14
C ILE A 399 3.37 -24.83 -9.43
N LYS A 400 4.29 -24.94 -10.37
CA LYS A 400 4.22 -24.34 -11.70
C LYS A 400 4.19 -25.43 -12.78
N PRO A 401 3.03 -26.08 -12.98
CA PRO A 401 2.92 -27.22 -13.90
C PRO A 401 3.14 -26.82 -15.37
N PHE A 402 2.90 -25.54 -15.70
CA PHE A 402 3.13 -24.94 -17.01
C PHE A 402 3.78 -23.57 -16.82
N ASP A 403 4.48 -23.07 -17.81
CA ASP A 403 5.14 -21.76 -17.74
C ASP A 403 4.17 -20.61 -17.47
N GLU A 404 2.93 -20.77 -17.90
CA GLU A 404 1.87 -19.78 -17.77
C GLU A 404 1.01 -19.92 -16.52
N THR A 405 1.19 -20.99 -15.72
CA THR A 405 0.29 -21.32 -14.60
C THR A 405 1.06 -21.61 -13.33
N ARG A 406 0.73 -20.89 -12.25
CA ARG A 406 1.25 -21.20 -10.91
C ARG A 406 0.10 -21.27 -9.92
N PHE A 407 0.09 -22.35 -9.13
CA PHE A 407 -0.74 -22.52 -7.94
C PHE A 407 0.13 -22.30 -6.71
N GLY A 408 -0.35 -21.51 -5.77
CA GLY A 408 0.33 -21.26 -4.50
C GLY A 408 -0.60 -21.48 -3.32
N LEU A 409 -0.03 -21.95 -2.21
CA LEU A 409 -0.71 -22.10 -0.92
C LEU A 409 0.21 -21.59 0.18
N GLU A 410 -0.31 -20.73 1.06
CA GLU A 410 0.42 -20.17 2.17
C GLU A 410 -0.41 -20.28 3.45
N TRP A 411 0.23 -20.74 4.51
CA TRP A 411 -0.31 -20.77 5.86
C TRP A 411 0.40 -19.72 6.71
N GLU A 412 -0.38 -18.87 7.34
CA GLU A 412 0.11 -17.87 8.29
C GLU A 412 -0.45 -18.16 9.68
N HIS A 413 0.40 -18.09 10.68
CA HIS A 413 0.01 -18.05 12.09
C HIS A 413 0.68 -16.85 12.75
N SER A 414 -0.12 -16.01 13.40
CA SER A 414 0.38 -14.88 14.16
C SER A 414 -0.24 -14.85 15.55
N THR A 415 0.54 -14.40 16.52
CA THR A 415 0.12 -14.26 17.91
C THR A 415 0.70 -13.02 18.56
N ASN A 416 -0.11 -12.33 19.34
CA ASN A 416 0.31 -11.36 20.32
C ASN A 416 -0.72 -11.25 21.46
N ARG A 417 -0.34 -10.60 22.56
CA ARG A 417 -1.23 -10.52 23.74
C ARG A 417 -2.51 -9.71 23.51
N LEU A 418 -2.55 -8.80 22.52
CA LEU A 418 -3.70 -7.92 22.28
C LEU A 418 -4.74 -8.55 21.35
N VAL A 419 -4.27 -9.35 20.39
CA VAL A 419 -5.09 -9.94 19.33
C VAL A 419 -5.34 -11.44 19.60
N GLY A 420 -4.53 -12.06 20.47
CA GLY A 420 -4.55 -13.50 20.67
C GLY A 420 -3.88 -14.23 19.51
N GLN A 421 -4.46 -15.33 19.09
CA GLN A 421 -3.95 -16.15 17.97
C GLN A 421 -4.78 -15.94 16.72
N ARG A 422 -4.13 -15.80 15.59
CA ARG A 422 -4.74 -15.67 14.27
C ARG A 422 -4.11 -16.66 13.30
N TYR A 423 -4.95 -17.35 12.56
CA TYR A 423 -4.56 -18.29 11.50
C TYR A 423 -5.15 -17.82 10.18
N ARG A 424 -4.37 -17.94 9.11
CA ARG A 424 -4.81 -17.60 7.76
C ARG A 424 -4.27 -18.59 6.76
N LEU A 425 -5.11 -19.03 5.84
CA LEU A 425 -4.72 -19.79 4.65
C LEU A 425 -4.99 -18.91 3.43
N LEU A 426 -3.98 -18.77 2.58
CA LEU A 426 -4.06 -18.06 1.32
C LEU A 426 -3.76 -19.01 0.18
N ALA A 427 -4.69 -19.16 -0.75
CA ALA A 427 -4.46 -19.87 -2.02
C ALA A 427 -4.39 -18.87 -3.16
N THR A 428 -3.42 -19.01 -4.05
CA THR A 428 -3.23 -18.15 -5.22
C THR A 428 -3.21 -18.98 -6.51
N LEU A 429 -3.79 -18.44 -7.55
CA LEU A 429 -3.70 -18.95 -8.91
C LEU A 429 -3.26 -17.81 -9.82
N ASP A 430 -2.06 -17.94 -10.37
CA ASP A 430 -1.54 -17.02 -11.37
C ASP A 430 -1.63 -17.67 -12.75
N LEU A 431 -2.34 -17.04 -13.66
CA LEU A 431 -2.51 -17.49 -15.04
C LEU A 431 -2.04 -16.42 -16.02
N THR A 432 -1.18 -16.78 -16.94
CA THR A 432 -0.76 -15.91 -18.04
C THR A 432 -1.07 -16.62 -19.36
N VAL A 433 -2.03 -16.10 -20.12
CA VAL A 433 -2.38 -16.65 -21.42
C VAL A 433 -1.74 -15.75 -22.48
N LEU A 434 -0.77 -16.28 -23.18
CA LEU A 434 -0.11 -15.65 -24.33
C LEU A 434 -0.67 -16.27 -25.60
N LYS A 435 -1.03 -15.43 -26.57
CA LYS A 435 -1.34 -15.83 -27.93
C LYS A 435 -0.37 -15.19 -28.91
#